data_0994b4898579c4d6a4f265f28b276d22
#
_entry.id   0994b4898579c4d6a4f265f28b276d22
#
_cell.length_a   1.000
_cell.length_b   1.000
_cell.length_c   1.000
_cell.angle_alpha   90.00
_cell.angle_beta   90.00
_cell.angle_gamma   90.00
#
_symmetry.space_group_name_H-M   'P 1'
#
loop_
_entity.id
_entity.type
_entity.pdbx_description
1 polymer ?
#
loop_
_entity_poly.entity_id
_entity_poly.type
_entity_poly.pdbx_seq_one_letter_code
_entity_poly.pdbx_strand_id
1 'polypeptide(L)'
;MSQYILAIDQGTTSSRAIIFDTDGTPVGTDQQEFPQYFPADGWVEHDADEIWESVLHVVRAAIESADIAASDIQVAGITNQRETTVLWDRDTGTPIGKAIVWQDRRTAEYCQSLKDDGFEDVFRAKTGLLLDPYFSATKVRWMLDHIDGAREAAEAGRLAFGTIDCFLIWRLTGGAAHRTDATNAARTGLFNIHTQDWDEDILGRLNIPKSLLPEVMDSSADFGVFGPDLVGHAIPIGGVAGDQQAALIGQGCFQEGMMKSTYGTGCFMILNTGNKPLTSNHALLTTVAYRLKGEVTYALEGSIFVAGAA
;
A
#
# COMPACT_ATOMS: atom_id res chain seq x y z
N MET A 1 -22.05 5.93 -25.42
CA MET A 1 -21.05 6.68 -24.68
C MET A 1 -19.87 5.74 -24.49
N SER A 2 -18.69 6.19 -24.85
CA SER A 2 -17.47 5.42 -24.59
C SER A 2 -17.27 5.31 -23.08
N GLN A 3 -16.78 4.17 -22.60
CA GLN A 3 -16.56 3.91 -21.18
C GLN A 3 -15.06 3.68 -20.98
N TYR A 4 -14.49 4.30 -19.95
CA TYR A 4 -13.06 4.19 -19.67
C TYR A 4 -12.81 3.81 -18.22
N ILE A 5 -11.63 3.30 -17.96
CA ILE A 5 -11.13 2.91 -16.64
C ILE A 5 -9.86 3.73 -16.38
N LEU A 6 -9.79 4.38 -15.22
CA LEU A 6 -8.59 5.05 -14.73
C LEU A 6 -7.77 4.09 -13.86
N ALA A 7 -6.51 3.88 -14.18
CA ALA A 7 -5.56 3.18 -13.33
C ALA A 7 -4.50 4.16 -12.80
N ILE A 8 -4.34 4.20 -11.48
CA ILE A 8 -3.33 5.00 -10.78
C ILE A 8 -2.27 4.05 -10.26
N ASP A 9 -1.01 4.26 -10.65
CA ASP A 9 0.16 3.51 -10.21
C ASP A 9 1.11 4.45 -9.46
N GLN A 10 1.08 4.37 -8.13
CA GLN A 10 1.94 5.18 -7.27
C GLN A 10 3.19 4.37 -6.90
N GLY A 11 4.26 4.50 -7.66
CA GLY A 11 5.53 3.82 -7.46
C GLY A 11 6.45 4.49 -6.44
N THR A 12 7.64 3.91 -6.24
CA THR A 12 8.63 4.45 -5.28
C THR A 12 9.23 5.77 -5.74
N THR A 13 9.42 5.98 -7.05
CA THR A 13 10.09 7.16 -7.58
C THR A 13 9.20 8.06 -8.43
N SER A 14 8.04 7.57 -8.82
CA SER A 14 7.12 8.30 -9.69
C SER A 14 5.68 7.85 -9.49
N SER A 15 4.73 8.73 -9.81
CA SER A 15 3.31 8.41 -9.95
C SER A 15 2.97 8.35 -11.44
N ARG A 16 2.06 7.45 -11.80
CA ARG A 16 1.57 7.27 -13.17
C ARG A 16 0.06 7.15 -13.16
N ALA A 17 -0.61 7.69 -14.18
CA ALA A 17 -2.01 7.42 -14.46
C ALA A 17 -2.14 6.92 -15.90
N ILE A 18 -3.02 5.94 -16.11
CA ILE A 18 -3.32 5.37 -17.42
C ILE A 18 -4.84 5.29 -17.56
N ILE A 19 -5.36 5.78 -18.67
CA ILE A 19 -6.74 5.61 -19.07
C ILE A 19 -6.82 4.45 -20.04
N PHE A 20 -7.65 3.48 -19.73
CA PHE A 20 -7.93 2.32 -20.59
C PHE A 20 -9.35 2.40 -21.15
N ASP A 21 -9.52 1.98 -22.41
CA ASP A 21 -10.83 1.65 -22.94
C ASP A 21 -11.33 0.29 -22.40
N THR A 22 -12.54 -0.11 -22.77
CA THR A 22 -13.15 -1.38 -22.33
C THR A 22 -12.49 -2.63 -22.92
N ASP A 23 -11.66 -2.48 -23.95
CA ASP A 23 -10.88 -3.56 -24.55
C ASP A 23 -9.50 -3.70 -23.88
N GLY A 24 -9.20 -2.83 -22.91
CA GLY A 24 -7.92 -2.80 -22.18
C GLY A 24 -6.80 -2.10 -22.93
N THR A 25 -7.13 -1.31 -23.98
CA THR A 25 -6.16 -0.52 -24.70
C THR A 25 -5.89 0.80 -23.97
N PRO A 26 -4.64 1.18 -23.69
CA PRO A 26 -4.33 2.49 -23.15
C PRO A 26 -4.60 3.59 -24.17
N VAL A 27 -5.40 4.59 -23.80
CA VAL A 27 -5.79 5.72 -24.65
C VAL A 27 -5.23 7.05 -24.18
N GLY A 28 -4.80 7.15 -22.91
CA GLY A 28 -4.14 8.30 -22.34
C GLY A 28 -3.23 7.89 -21.20
N THR A 29 -2.12 8.58 -21.03
CA THR A 29 -1.17 8.28 -19.95
C THR A 29 -0.34 9.52 -19.61
N ASP A 30 0.01 9.64 -18.34
CA ASP A 30 1.02 10.57 -17.86
C ASP A 30 1.79 9.98 -16.68
N GLN A 31 3.03 10.44 -16.48
CA GLN A 31 3.91 10.02 -15.41
C GLN A 31 4.75 11.20 -14.91
N GLN A 32 4.85 11.33 -13.58
CA GLN A 32 5.67 12.35 -12.92
C GLN A 32 6.53 11.74 -11.82
N GLU A 33 7.82 12.06 -11.83
CA GLU A 33 8.74 11.78 -10.73
C GLU A 33 8.52 12.77 -9.57
N PHE A 34 8.85 12.33 -8.35
CA PHE A 34 8.82 13.18 -7.14
C PHE A 34 10.12 12.99 -6.33
N PRO A 35 10.48 13.98 -5.45
CA PRO A 35 11.71 13.95 -4.70
C PRO A 35 11.82 12.76 -3.74
N GLN A 36 13.05 12.25 -3.58
CA GLN A 36 13.43 11.24 -2.61
C GLN A 36 14.32 11.90 -1.56
N TYR A 37 14.09 11.64 -0.25
CA TYR A 37 14.84 12.24 0.84
C TYR A 37 15.65 11.19 1.59
N PHE A 38 16.91 11.49 1.87
CA PHE A 38 17.86 10.61 2.57
C PHE A 38 18.50 11.37 3.74
N PRO A 39 17.75 11.64 4.85
CA PRO A 39 18.21 12.54 5.90
C PRO A 39 19.35 11.97 6.77
N ALA A 40 19.53 10.65 6.79
CA ALA A 40 20.60 9.96 7.51
C ALA A 40 20.90 8.61 6.84
N ASP A 41 21.99 7.96 7.25
CA ASP A 41 22.37 6.65 6.73
C ASP A 41 21.26 5.62 6.95
N GLY A 42 20.82 4.99 5.86
CA GLY A 42 19.73 4.00 5.88
C GLY A 42 18.33 4.58 6.08
N TRP A 43 18.17 5.89 6.14
CA TRP A 43 16.89 6.55 6.18
C TRP A 43 16.41 6.92 4.79
N VAL A 44 15.16 6.60 4.49
CA VAL A 44 14.53 6.92 3.20
C VAL A 44 13.13 7.45 3.46
N GLU A 45 12.87 8.66 2.98
CA GLU A 45 11.62 9.38 3.23
C GLU A 45 11.03 9.94 1.95
N HIS A 46 9.71 10.03 1.92
CA HIS A 46 8.95 10.80 0.94
C HIS A 46 8.13 11.88 1.63
N ASP A 47 7.83 12.95 0.90
CA ASP A 47 6.78 13.88 1.29
C ASP A 47 5.44 13.33 0.78
N ALA A 48 4.51 13.07 1.70
CA ALA A 48 3.21 12.52 1.30
C ALA A 48 2.34 13.53 0.53
N ASP A 49 2.54 14.83 0.75
CA ASP A 49 1.87 15.87 -0.03
C ASP A 49 2.45 15.98 -1.44
N GLU A 50 3.77 15.82 -1.65
CA GLU A 50 4.37 15.73 -2.99
C GLU A 50 3.88 14.50 -3.76
N ILE A 51 3.72 13.34 -3.09
CA ILE A 51 3.08 12.16 -3.68
C ILE A 51 1.64 12.50 -4.11
N TRP A 52 0.86 13.11 -3.24
CA TRP A 52 -0.50 13.52 -3.54
C TRP A 52 -0.59 14.45 -4.74
N GLU A 53 0.25 15.49 -4.78
CA GLU A 53 0.31 16.45 -5.87
C GLU A 53 0.67 15.79 -7.20
N SER A 54 1.66 14.88 -7.18
CA SER A 54 2.06 14.12 -8.37
C SER A 54 0.94 13.22 -8.89
N VAL A 55 0.21 12.53 -8.00
CA VAL A 55 -0.94 11.69 -8.38
C VAL A 55 -2.04 12.52 -9.01
N LEU A 56 -2.39 13.66 -8.40
CA LEU A 56 -3.43 14.53 -8.94
C LEU A 56 -3.04 15.13 -10.30
N HIS A 57 -1.76 15.49 -10.46
CA HIS A 57 -1.22 15.96 -11.72
C HIS A 57 -1.37 14.91 -12.83
N VAL A 58 -0.83 13.70 -12.62
CA VAL A 58 -0.84 12.66 -13.66
C VAL A 58 -2.25 12.19 -14.01
N VAL A 59 -3.18 12.19 -13.05
CA VAL A 59 -4.59 11.87 -13.32
C VAL A 59 -5.20 12.89 -14.26
N ARG A 60 -5.03 14.18 -14.00
CA ARG A 60 -5.54 15.27 -14.86
C ARG A 60 -4.90 15.24 -16.24
N ALA A 61 -3.60 15.08 -16.31
CA ALA A 61 -2.84 15.02 -17.57
C ALA A 61 -3.21 13.78 -18.40
N ALA A 62 -3.44 12.62 -17.77
CA ALA A 62 -3.88 11.42 -18.47
C ALA A 62 -5.30 11.58 -19.08
N ILE A 63 -6.23 12.23 -18.36
CA ILE A 63 -7.57 12.55 -18.88
C ILE A 63 -7.46 13.50 -20.09
N GLU A 64 -6.65 14.56 -19.99
CA GLU A 64 -6.38 15.49 -21.09
C GLU A 64 -5.73 14.77 -22.28
N SER A 65 -4.72 13.94 -22.03
CA SER A 65 -4.01 13.14 -23.06
C SER A 65 -4.93 12.18 -23.81
N ALA A 66 -5.96 11.66 -23.13
CA ALA A 66 -6.96 10.77 -23.73
C ALA A 66 -8.03 11.53 -24.56
N ASP A 67 -8.08 12.85 -24.45
CA ASP A 67 -9.12 13.71 -25.07
C ASP A 67 -10.55 13.27 -24.71
N ILE A 68 -10.80 12.96 -23.42
CA ILE A 68 -12.08 12.51 -22.88
C ILE A 68 -12.58 13.44 -21.77
N ALA A 69 -13.87 13.35 -21.47
CA ALA A 69 -14.41 13.94 -20.25
C ALA A 69 -14.24 13.01 -19.05
N ALA A 70 -13.98 13.56 -17.85
CA ALA A 70 -13.90 12.76 -16.62
C ALA A 70 -15.20 11.96 -16.36
N SER A 71 -16.35 12.44 -16.87
CA SER A 71 -17.64 11.74 -16.80
C SER A 71 -17.72 10.44 -17.64
N ASP A 72 -16.78 10.22 -18.56
CA ASP A 72 -16.69 8.99 -19.35
C ASP A 72 -15.94 7.88 -18.62
N ILE A 73 -15.25 8.21 -17.48
CA ILE A 73 -14.55 7.25 -16.63
C ILE A 73 -15.56 6.59 -15.68
N GLN A 74 -15.70 5.29 -15.77
CA GLN A 74 -16.67 4.52 -14.99
C GLN A 74 -16.14 4.14 -13.60
N VAL A 75 -14.84 3.92 -13.49
CA VAL A 75 -14.20 3.48 -12.24
C VAL A 75 -12.71 3.79 -12.26
N ALA A 76 -12.16 4.06 -11.07
CA ALA A 76 -10.72 4.16 -10.83
C ALA A 76 -10.21 2.94 -10.05
N GLY A 77 -8.99 2.48 -10.37
CA GLY A 77 -8.22 1.52 -9.59
C GLY A 77 -6.90 2.14 -9.12
N ILE A 78 -6.43 1.75 -7.94
CA ILE A 78 -5.19 2.25 -7.34
C ILE A 78 -4.26 1.07 -7.08
N THR A 79 -3.02 1.19 -7.53
CA THR A 79 -1.91 0.37 -7.09
C THR A 79 -0.79 1.26 -6.56
N ASN A 80 0.02 0.73 -5.63
CA ASN A 80 0.98 1.55 -4.89
C ASN A 80 2.21 0.77 -4.47
N GLN A 81 3.31 1.50 -4.26
CA GLN A 81 4.43 1.01 -3.47
C GLN A 81 3.93 0.56 -2.10
N ARG A 82 4.25 -0.67 -1.71
CA ARG A 82 3.76 -1.25 -0.46
C ARG A 82 4.59 -0.78 0.74
N GLU A 83 4.13 -1.06 1.96
CA GLU A 83 4.79 -0.88 3.26
C GLU A 83 5.19 0.56 3.63
N THR A 84 5.27 1.49 2.67
CA THR A 84 5.54 2.91 2.95
C THR A 84 4.48 3.47 3.86
N THR A 85 4.91 4.07 4.96
CA THR A 85 4.10 4.37 6.14
C THR A 85 3.82 5.85 6.26
N VAL A 86 2.55 6.22 6.35
CA VAL A 86 2.09 7.60 6.56
C VAL A 86 1.21 7.68 7.81
N LEU A 87 1.43 8.70 8.63
CA LEU A 87 0.52 9.13 9.71
C LEU A 87 0.02 10.53 9.40
N TRP A 88 -1.28 10.77 9.56
CA TRP A 88 -1.87 12.08 9.34
C TRP A 88 -2.95 12.41 10.36
N ASP A 89 -3.20 13.69 10.55
CA ASP A 89 -4.29 14.20 11.38
C ASP A 89 -5.64 14.00 10.66
N ARG A 90 -6.62 13.44 11.36
CA ARG A 90 -7.94 13.10 10.78
C ARG A 90 -8.79 14.32 10.43
N ASP A 91 -8.62 15.41 11.15
CA ASP A 91 -9.45 16.60 10.95
C ASP A 91 -8.96 17.42 9.76
N THR A 92 -7.63 17.47 9.57
CA THR A 92 -7.00 18.31 8.54
C THR A 92 -6.54 17.52 7.32
N GLY A 93 -6.33 16.20 7.45
CA GLY A 93 -5.69 15.36 6.43
C GLY A 93 -4.19 15.63 6.26
N THR A 94 -3.60 16.43 7.17
CA THR A 94 -2.18 16.83 7.08
C THR A 94 -1.28 15.72 7.65
N PRO A 95 -0.27 15.26 6.90
CA PRO A 95 0.75 14.35 7.44
C PRO A 95 1.48 14.96 8.63
N ILE A 96 1.68 14.18 9.70
CA ILE A 96 2.38 14.66 10.91
C ILE A 96 3.91 14.57 10.80
N GLY A 97 4.40 14.01 9.70
CA GLY A 97 5.82 13.85 9.37
C GLY A 97 5.98 13.27 7.97
N LYS A 98 7.23 13.10 7.53
CA LYS A 98 7.51 12.47 6.24
C LYS A 98 7.07 11.01 6.25
N ALA A 99 6.64 10.50 5.09
CA ALA A 99 6.37 9.09 4.90
C ALA A 99 7.68 8.28 5.01
N ILE A 100 7.69 7.24 5.85
CA ILE A 100 8.85 6.35 5.97
C ILE A 100 8.74 5.24 4.90
N VAL A 101 9.69 5.25 3.96
CA VAL A 101 9.66 4.37 2.78
C VAL A 101 9.98 2.92 3.15
N TRP A 102 9.52 1.97 2.34
CA TRP A 102 9.79 0.54 2.52
C TRP A 102 11.28 0.17 2.57
N GLN A 103 12.15 0.97 1.93
CA GLN A 103 13.62 0.80 1.92
C GLN A 103 14.30 1.26 3.22
N ASP A 104 13.60 2.03 4.07
CA ASP A 104 14.14 2.63 5.27
C ASP A 104 14.55 1.59 6.31
N ARG A 105 15.70 1.80 6.94
CA ARG A 105 16.31 0.87 7.90
C ARG A 105 16.37 1.39 9.35
N ARG A 106 15.77 2.58 9.65
CA ARG A 106 15.87 3.22 10.98
C ARG A 106 15.36 2.37 12.13
N THR A 107 14.47 1.42 11.87
CA THR A 107 13.89 0.54 12.90
C THR A 107 14.61 -0.82 13.00
N ALA A 108 15.79 -0.99 12.37
CA ALA A 108 16.50 -2.28 12.35
C ALA A 108 16.89 -2.78 13.75
N GLU A 109 17.38 -1.89 14.63
CA GLU A 109 17.74 -2.23 16.01
C GLU A 109 16.51 -2.67 16.82
N TYR A 110 15.37 -2.00 16.61
CA TYR A 110 14.14 -2.40 17.27
C TYR A 110 13.61 -3.75 16.74
N CYS A 111 13.69 -4.02 15.45
CA CYS A 111 13.39 -5.35 14.91
C CYS A 111 14.28 -6.42 15.56
N GLN A 112 15.59 -6.14 15.72
CA GLN A 112 16.51 -7.08 16.37
C GLN A 112 16.13 -7.33 17.84
N SER A 113 15.79 -6.29 18.59
CA SER A 113 15.36 -6.46 19.99
C SER A 113 14.10 -7.34 20.12
N LEU A 114 13.15 -7.21 19.20
CA LEU A 114 11.97 -8.08 19.17
C LEU A 114 12.31 -9.55 18.86
N LYS A 115 13.31 -9.78 18.00
CA LYS A 115 13.83 -11.14 17.71
C LYS A 115 14.51 -11.74 18.96
N ASP A 116 15.35 -10.96 19.62
CA ASP A 116 16.06 -11.37 20.83
C ASP A 116 15.09 -11.71 21.98
N ASP A 117 13.93 -11.04 22.01
CA ASP A 117 12.80 -11.34 22.93
C ASP A 117 11.98 -12.58 22.50
N GLY A 118 12.33 -13.23 21.38
CA GLY A 118 11.63 -14.43 20.88
C GLY A 118 10.27 -14.15 20.21
N PHE A 119 9.99 -12.90 19.81
CA PHE A 119 8.70 -12.53 19.22
C PHE A 119 8.57 -12.92 17.74
N GLU A 120 9.67 -13.22 17.03
CA GLU A 120 9.64 -13.44 15.57
C GLU A 120 8.75 -14.64 15.17
N ASP A 121 8.77 -15.75 15.93
CA ASP A 121 7.98 -16.93 15.60
C ASP A 121 6.47 -16.64 15.68
N VAL A 122 6.04 -15.92 16.71
CA VAL A 122 4.65 -15.49 16.88
C VAL A 122 4.24 -14.53 15.78
N PHE A 123 5.08 -13.52 15.50
CA PHE A 123 4.86 -12.55 14.44
C PHE A 123 4.72 -13.22 13.07
N ARG A 124 5.66 -14.11 12.73
CA ARG A 124 5.66 -14.84 11.46
C ARG A 124 4.45 -15.77 11.33
N ALA A 125 4.08 -16.47 12.39
CA ALA A 125 2.92 -17.36 12.37
C ALA A 125 1.61 -16.63 12.06
N LYS A 126 1.47 -15.37 12.50
CA LYS A 126 0.27 -14.55 12.31
C LYS A 126 0.27 -13.75 11.01
N THR A 127 1.40 -13.18 10.65
CA THR A 127 1.51 -12.24 9.52
C THR A 127 2.05 -12.88 8.23
N GLY A 128 2.75 -14.02 8.32
CA GLY A 128 3.51 -14.60 7.23
C GLY A 128 4.84 -13.88 6.93
N LEU A 129 5.16 -12.82 7.67
CA LEU A 129 6.31 -11.95 7.46
C LEU A 129 7.41 -12.22 8.47
N LEU A 130 8.63 -11.74 8.19
CA LEU A 130 9.74 -11.70 9.14
C LEU A 130 9.74 -10.36 9.89
N LEU A 131 10.36 -10.30 11.08
CA LEU A 131 10.63 -9.03 11.76
C LEU A 131 11.75 -8.29 11.02
N ASP A 132 11.38 -7.38 10.14
CA ASP A 132 12.30 -6.57 9.34
C ASP A 132 11.78 -5.13 9.23
N PRO A 133 12.66 -4.11 9.24
CA PRO A 133 12.27 -2.70 9.03
C PRO A 133 11.62 -2.43 7.67
N TYR A 134 11.62 -3.40 6.76
CA TYR A 134 10.87 -3.34 5.50
C TYR A 134 9.38 -3.04 5.73
N PHE A 135 8.76 -3.69 6.71
CA PHE A 135 7.32 -3.62 6.96
C PHE A 135 6.89 -2.40 7.79
N SER A 136 5.61 -2.03 7.73
CA SER A 136 5.10 -0.79 8.32
C SER A 136 5.08 -0.79 9.86
N ALA A 137 4.87 -1.94 10.49
CA ALA A 137 4.60 -2.06 11.93
C ALA A 137 5.58 -1.30 12.83
N THR A 138 6.88 -1.52 12.64
CA THR A 138 7.92 -0.87 13.46
C THR A 138 8.10 0.60 13.12
N LYS A 139 7.79 1.01 11.87
CA LYS A 139 7.80 2.41 11.44
C LYS A 139 6.67 3.21 12.09
N VAL A 140 5.45 2.64 12.14
CA VAL A 140 4.32 3.26 12.87
C VAL A 140 4.70 3.51 14.31
N ARG A 141 5.21 2.49 15.01
CA ARG A 141 5.68 2.66 16.39
C ARG A 141 6.75 3.74 16.49
N TRP A 142 7.74 3.73 15.61
CA TRP A 142 8.81 4.72 15.60
C TRP A 142 8.26 6.15 15.47
N MET A 143 7.33 6.38 14.54
CA MET A 143 6.69 7.69 14.35
C MET A 143 5.94 8.14 15.61
N LEU A 144 5.19 7.23 16.25
CA LEU A 144 4.47 7.52 17.50
C LEU A 144 5.41 7.88 18.65
N ASP A 145 6.61 7.30 18.70
CA ASP A 145 7.57 7.50 19.78
C ASP A 145 8.52 8.69 19.56
N HIS A 146 8.69 9.17 18.31
CA HIS A 146 9.70 10.18 17.95
C HIS A 146 9.12 11.49 17.38
N ILE A 147 7.83 11.52 17.03
CA ILE A 147 7.17 12.76 16.63
C ILE A 147 6.44 13.33 17.85
N ASP A 148 6.77 14.56 18.23
CA ASP A 148 6.21 15.22 19.40
C ASP A 148 4.67 15.25 19.38
N GLY A 149 4.05 14.75 20.45
CA GLY A 149 2.58 14.70 20.60
C GLY A 149 1.86 13.65 19.76
N ALA A 150 2.58 12.85 18.93
CA ALA A 150 1.95 11.86 18.05
C ALA A 150 1.27 10.75 18.84
N ARG A 151 1.90 10.25 19.91
CA ARG A 151 1.33 9.18 20.74
C ARG A 151 0.04 9.60 21.41
N GLU A 152 0.03 10.75 22.07
CA GLU A 152 -1.16 11.31 22.73
C GLU A 152 -2.29 11.60 21.72
N ALA A 153 -1.93 12.07 20.53
CA ALA A 153 -2.90 12.31 19.48
C ALA A 153 -3.49 11.00 18.93
N ALA A 154 -2.68 9.94 18.80
CA ALA A 154 -3.12 8.62 18.38
C ALA A 154 -4.03 7.94 19.41
N GLU A 155 -3.67 7.99 20.70
CA GLU A 155 -4.48 7.47 21.80
C GLU A 155 -5.82 8.21 21.93
N ALA A 156 -5.83 9.50 21.62
CA ALA A 156 -7.04 10.31 21.54
C ALA A 156 -7.87 10.08 20.24
N GLY A 157 -7.43 9.19 19.34
CA GLY A 157 -8.12 8.87 18.08
C GLY A 157 -8.06 9.98 17.01
N ARG A 158 -7.17 10.96 17.15
CA ARG A 158 -7.04 12.09 16.22
C ARG A 158 -6.18 11.79 15.00
N LEU A 159 -5.37 10.73 15.04
CA LEU A 159 -4.52 10.35 13.93
C LEU A 159 -5.09 9.17 13.14
N ALA A 160 -4.71 9.10 11.89
CA ALA A 160 -4.90 7.96 11.01
C ALA A 160 -3.54 7.43 10.53
N PHE A 161 -3.47 6.13 10.34
CA PHE A 161 -2.36 5.44 9.68
C PHE A 161 -2.82 4.86 8.36
N GLY A 162 -1.93 4.82 7.39
CA GLY A 162 -2.09 4.06 6.16
C GLY A 162 -0.78 3.82 5.43
N THR A 163 -0.83 2.86 4.54
CA THR A 163 0.05 2.77 3.39
C THR A 163 -0.40 3.79 2.34
N ILE A 164 0.35 3.95 1.26
CA ILE A 164 0.09 5.03 0.29
C ILE A 164 -1.31 4.95 -0.32
N ASP A 165 -1.81 3.74 -0.62
CA ASP A 165 -3.19 3.54 -1.09
C ASP A 165 -4.22 4.18 -0.15
N CYS A 166 -4.09 3.90 1.14
CA CYS A 166 -5.00 4.40 2.17
C CYS A 166 -4.96 5.93 2.29
N PHE A 167 -3.76 6.53 2.26
CA PHE A 167 -3.59 7.98 2.25
C PHE A 167 -4.19 8.61 0.99
N LEU A 168 -3.97 8.00 -0.19
CA LEU A 168 -4.57 8.47 -1.44
C LEU A 168 -6.10 8.37 -1.41
N ILE A 169 -6.67 7.26 -0.96
CA ILE A 169 -8.13 7.11 -0.80
C ILE A 169 -8.68 8.20 0.13
N TRP A 170 -8.02 8.45 1.26
CA TRP A 170 -8.40 9.53 2.17
C TRP A 170 -8.45 10.89 1.45
N ARG A 171 -7.39 11.25 0.74
CA ARG A 171 -7.27 12.53 0.02
C ARG A 171 -8.27 12.62 -1.15
N LEU A 172 -8.43 11.55 -1.94
CA LEU A 172 -9.34 11.49 -3.09
C LEU A 172 -10.82 11.60 -2.68
N THR A 173 -11.17 11.08 -1.50
CA THR A 173 -12.55 11.10 -0.97
C THR A 173 -12.84 12.28 -0.05
N GLY A 174 -11.89 13.23 0.11
CA GLY A 174 -12.04 14.35 1.02
C GLY A 174 -12.19 13.96 2.48
N GLY A 175 -11.54 12.86 2.91
CA GLY A 175 -11.60 12.34 4.27
C GLY A 175 -12.80 11.41 4.55
N ALA A 176 -13.64 11.14 3.56
CA ALA A 176 -14.85 10.31 3.77
C ALA A 176 -14.56 8.81 3.93
N ALA A 177 -13.42 8.31 3.42
CA ALA A 177 -13.05 6.90 3.50
C ALA A 177 -11.63 6.72 4.05
N HIS A 178 -11.51 5.91 5.12
CA HIS A 178 -10.24 5.45 5.67
C HIS A 178 -10.15 3.94 5.47
N ARG A 179 -9.73 3.53 4.27
CA ARG A 179 -9.77 2.16 3.77
C ARG A 179 -8.47 1.76 3.13
N THR A 180 -8.15 0.47 3.22
CA THR A 180 -7.08 -0.22 2.50
C THR A 180 -7.58 -1.57 2.02
N ASP A 181 -6.85 -2.25 1.15
CA ASP A 181 -7.19 -3.61 0.76
C ASP A 181 -6.39 -4.68 1.54
N ALA A 182 -6.85 -5.93 1.47
CA ALA A 182 -6.18 -7.04 2.16
C ALA A 182 -4.73 -7.27 1.70
N THR A 183 -4.36 -6.91 0.46
CA THR A 183 -2.99 -7.08 -0.04
C THR A 183 -2.03 -6.07 0.59
N ASN A 184 -2.43 -4.81 0.72
CA ASN A 184 -1.66 -3.79 1.42
C ASN A 184 -1.64 -4.03 2.94
N ALA A 185 -2.78 -4.36 3.54
CA ALA A 185 -2.85 -4.71 4.96
C ALA A 185 -1.90 -5.84 5.34
N ALA A 186 -1.82 -6.90 4.51
CA ALA A 186 -0.93 -8.04 4.72
C ALA A 186 0.58 -7.68 4.67
N ARG A 187 0.94 -6.49 4.19
CA ARG A 187 2.33 -6.01 4.15
C ARG A 187 2.70 -5.11 5.32
N THR A 188 1.75 -4.76 6.16
CA THR A 188 1.99 -3.84 7.27
C THR A 188 2.75 -4.48 8.44
N GLY A 189 2.66 -5.81 8.61
CA GLY A 189 3.09 -6.51 9.82
C GLY A 189 2.15 -6.31 11.03
N LEU A 190 0.97 -5.74 10.81
CA LEU A 190 -0.08 -5.54 11.82
C LEU A 190 -1.32 -6.41 11.56
N PHE A 191 -1.40 -7.02 10.39
CA PHE A 191 -2.54 -7.78 9.89
C PHE A 191 -2.32 -9.29 10.05
N ASN A 192 -3.30 -9.98 10.60
CA ASN A 192 -3.30 -11.44 10.70
C ASN A 192 -3.89 -12.04 9.42
N ILE A 193 -3.04 -12.70 8.63
CA ILE A 193 -3.44 -13.25 7.33
C ILE A 193 -4.42 -14.43 7.45
N HIS A 194 -4.60 -15.03 8.63
CA HIS A 194 -5.52 -16.14 8.86
C HIS A 194 -6.91 -15.67 9.26
N THR A 195 -6.99 -14.66 10.15
CA THR A 195 -8.26 -14.08 10.59
C THR A 195 -8.77 -12.98 9.65
N GLN A 196 -7.90 -12.47 8.79
CA GLN A 196 -8.17 -11.37 7.86
C GLN A 196 -8.60 -10.07 8.56
N ASP A 197 -7.99 -9.79 9.71
CA ASP A 197 -8.20 -8.58 10.52
C ASP A 197 -6.88 -8.15 11.18
N TRP A 198 -6.87 -6.96 11.75
CA TRP A 198 -5.76 -6.43 12.54
C TRP A 198 -5.51 -7.29 13.78
N ASP A 199 -4.26 -7.65 14.03
CA ASP A 199 -3.89 -8.56 15.14
C ASP A 199 -3.68 -7.80 16.44
N GLU A 200 -4.56 -8.01 17.42
CA GLU A 200 -4.55 -7.31 18.70
C GLU A 200 -3.32 -7.61 19.56
N ASP A 201 -2.76 -8.83 19.48
CA ASP A 201 -1.54 -9.17 20.23
C ASP A 201 -0.33 -8.43 19.67
N ILE A 202 -0.23 -8.31 18.32
CA ILE A 202 0.83 -7.54 17.67
C ILE A 202 0.67 -6.05 17.99
N LEU A 203 -0.54 -5.52 17.88
CA LEU A 203 -0.84 -4.13 18.22
C LEU A 203 -0.47 -3.82 19.68
N GLY A 204 -0.86 -4.70 20.62
CA GLY A 204 -0.52 -4.58 22.03
C GLY A 204 1.00 -4.66 22.27
N ARG A 205 1.71 -5.60 21.62
CA ARG A 205 3.17 -5.73 21.73
C ARG A 205 3.92 -4.49 21.24
N LEU A 206 3.43 -3.88 20.17
CA LEU A 206 4.03 -2.69 19.57
C LEU A 206 3.49 -1.38 20.17
N ASN A 207 2.51 -1.45 21.07
CA ASN A 207 1.82 -0.30 21.64
C ASN A 207 1.26 0.64 20.57
N ILE A 208 0.52 0.06 19.60
CA ILE A 208 -0.14 0.79 18.50
C ILE A 208 -1.63 0.81 18.75
N PRO A 209 -2.27 1.98 18.91
CA PRO A 209 -3.72 2.08 19.09
C PRO A 209 -4.48 1.59 17.86
N LYS A 210 -5.47 0.69 18.04
CA LYS A 210 -6.31 0.16 16.96
C LYS A 210 -7.08 1.27 16.21
N SER A 211 -7.37 2.38 16.89
CA SER A 211 -8.04 3.55 16.31
C SER A 211 -7.29 4.21 15.15
N LEU A 212 -5.98 3.96 15.03
CA LEU A 212 -5.17 4.43 13.90
C LEU A 212 -5.49 3.72 12.59
N LEU A 213 -5.99 2.48 12.65
CA LEU A 213 -5.98 1.56 11.51
C LEU A 213 -7.19 1.74 10.61
N PRO A 214 -7.01 1.59 9.26
CA PRO A 214 -8.11 1.67 8.30
C PRO A 214 -9.01 0.42 8.32
N GLU A 215 -10.19 0.54 7.72
CA GLU A 215 -11.02 -0.59 7.35
C GLU A 215 -10.35 -1.40 6.23
N VAL A 216 -10.29 -2.74 6.39
CA VAL A 216 -9.67 -3.63 5.40
C VAL A 216 -10.72 -4.22 4.47
N MET A 217 -10.67 -3.79 3.21
CA MET A 217 -11.60 -4.20 2.17
C MET A 217 -11.06 -5.37 1.33
N ASP A 218 -11.93 -5.98 0.54
CA ASP A 218 -11.50 -6.83 -0.58
C ASP A 218 -10.76 -6.00 -1.63
N SER A 219 -9.91 -6.62 -2.45
CA SER A 219 -9.14 -5.89 -3.49
C SER A 219 -10.04 -5.30 -4.58
N SER A 220 -11.27 -5.82 -4.73
CA SER A 220 -12.34 -5.21 -5.53
C SER A 220 -13.53 -4.94 -4.62
N ALA A 221 -13.73 -3.68 -4.25
CA ALA A 221 -14.76 -3.23 -3.32
C ALA A 221 -15.08 -1.74 -3.54
N ASP A 222 -16.01 -1.21 -2.77
CA ASP A 222 -16.26 0.23 -2.69
C ASP A 222 -15.24 0.90 -1.76
N PHE A 223 -14.28 1.61 -2.32
CA PHE A 223 -13.31 2.41 -1.57
C PHE A 223 -13.71 3.87 -1.42
N GLY A 224 -14.86 4.27 -1.94
CA GLY A 224 -15.36 5.63 -1.96
C GLY A 224 -15.34 6.24 -3.35
N VAL A 225 -15.47 7.56 -3.40
CA VAL A 225 -15.64 8.30 -4.65
C VAL A 225 -14.66 9.46 -4.70
N PHE A 226 -13.99 9.62 -5.82
CA PHE A 226 -13.21 10.81 -6.13
C PHE A 226 -14.07 12.05 -5.97
N GLY A 227 -13.56 13.05 -5.25
CA GLY A 227 -14.24 14.33 -5.13
C GLY A 227 -14.39 15.01 -6.51
N PRO A 228 -15.59 15.48 -6.88
CA PRO A 228 -15.81 16.10 -8.19
C PRO A 228 -15.01 17.40 -8.40
N ASP A 229 -14.58 18.05 -7.34
CA ASP A 229 -13.71 19.22 -7.33
C ASP A 229 -12.27 18.90 -7.79
N LEU A 230 -11.85 17.65 -7.75
CA LEU A 230 -10.50 17.23 -8.14
C LEU A 230 -10.35 17.14 -9.68
N VAL A 231 -11.35 16.55 -10.36
CA VAL A 231 -11.29 16.24 -11.80
C VAL A 231 -12.57 16.65 -12.56
N GLY A 232 -13.49 17.37 -11.93
CA GLY A 232 -14.74 17.83 -12.55
C GLY A 232 -15.88 16.82 -12.54
N HIS A 233 -15.66 15.59 -12.07
CA HIS A 233 -16.69 14.54 -11.97
C HIS A 233 -16.39 13.58 -10.80
N ALA A 234 -17.45 12.99 -10.24
CA ALA A 234 -17.37 11.97 -9.21
C ALA A 234 -17.05 10.59 -9.83
N ILE A 235 -15.87 10.02 -9.55
CA ILE A 235 -15.44 8.73 -10.10
C ILE A 235 -15.36 7.69 -8.95
N PRO A 236 -16.09 6.56 -9.01
CA PRO A 236 -15.97 5.50 -8.02
C PRO A 236 -14.57 4.90 -7.98
N ILE A 237 -14.04 4.61 -6.77
CA ILE A 237 -12.79 3.85 -6.59
C ILE A 237 -13.20 2.40 -6.33
N GLY A 238 -13.01 1.52 -7.32
CA GLY A 238 -13.53 0.15 -7.32
C GLY A 238 -12.48 -0.94 -7.13
N GLY A 239 -11.19 -0.59 -7.12
CA GLY A 239 -10.12 -1.58 -6.97
C GLY A 239 -8.86 -1.01 -6.34
N VAL A 240 -8.26 -1.77 -5.43
CA VAL A 240 -6.99 -1.43 -4.78
C VAL A 240 -6.15 -2.68 -4.61
N ALA A 241 -4.87 -2.62 -4.92
CA ALA A 241 -3.92 -3.69 -4.65
C ALA A 241 -2.49 -3.13 -4.56
N GLY A 242 -1.66 -3.74 -3.73
CA GLY A 242 -0.22 -3.46 -3.73
C GLY A 242 0.40 -3.76 -5.12
N ASP A 243 1.46 -3.05 -5.48
CA ASP A 243 2.08 -3.06 -6.82
C ASP A 243 2.41 -4.47 -7.32
N GLN A 244 2.97 -5.30 -6.45
CA GLN A 244 3.38 -6.66 -6.81
C GLN A 244 2.18 -7.59 -6.97
N GLN A 245 1.12 -7.39 -6.19
CA GLN A 245 -0.15 -8.12 -6.29
C GLN A 245 -0.94 -7.68 -7.52
N ALA A 246 -0.99 -6.38 -7.82
CA ALA A 246 -1.56 -5.87 -9.05
C ALA A 246 -0.85 -6.45 -10.28
N ALA A 247 0.49 -6.55 -10.24
CA ALA A 247 1.25 -7.20 -11.31
C ALA A 247 0.96 -8.71 -11.43
N LEU A 248 0.72 -9.43 -10.32
CA LEU A 248 0.30 -10.84 -10.35
C LEU A 248 -1.03 -11.01 -11.09
N ILE A 249 -2.00 -10.14 -10.80
CA ILE A 249 -3.31 -10.11 -11.46
C ILE A 249 -3.15 -9.72 -12.92
N GLY A 250 -2.40 -8.68 -13.23
CA GLY A 250 -2.15 -8.18 -14.58
C GLY A 250 -1.45 -9.19 -15.49
N GLN A 251 -0.63 -10.09 -14.91
CA GLN A 251 -0.02 -11.24 -15.63
C GLN A 251 -0.94 -12.47 -15.70
N GLY A 252 -2.17 -12.38 -15.24
CA GLY A 252 -3.15 -13.48 -15.30
C GLY A 252 -2.84 -14.67 -14.38
N CYS A 253 -2.07 -14.47 -13.31
CA CYS A 253 -1.66 -15.55 -12.41
C CYS A 253 -2.76 -15.91 -11.40
N PHE A 254 -3.92 -16.35 -11.87
CA PHE A 254 -5.09 -16.66 -11.04
C PHE A 254 -5.14 -18.11 -10.52
N GLN A 255 -4.30 -19.00 -11.03
CA GLN A 255 -4.31 -20.41 -10.63
C GLN A 255 -3.15 -20.73 -9.69
N GLU A 256 -3.38 -21.67 -8.74
CA GLU A 256 -2.32 -22.20 -7.88
C GLU A 256 -1.15 -22.71 -8.74
N GLY A 257 0.08 -22.34 -8.35
CA GLY A 257 1.32 -22.63 -9.06
C GLY A 257 1.70 -21.62 -10.15
N MET A 258 0.84 -20.67 -10.51
CA MET A 258 1.22 -19.57 -11.39
C MET A 258 2.07 -18.55 -10.66
N MET A 259 3.06 -18.02 -11.35
CA MET A 259 4.05 -17.11 -10.80
C MET A 259 4.31 -15.95 -11.74
N LYS A 260 4.47 -14.75 -11.17
CA LYS A 260 5.06 -13.61 -11.86
C LYS A 260 6.43 -13.28 -11.26
N SER A 261 7.32 -12.74 -12.04
CA SER A 261 8.58 -12.17 -11.59
C SER A 261 8.82 -10.82 -12.25
N THR A 262 9.13 -9.81 -11.43
CA THR A 262 9.49 -8.47 -11.89
C THR A 262 10.99 -8.30 -11.73
N TYR A 263 11.68 -7.91 -12.79
CA TYR A 263 13.10 -7.61 -12.82
C TYR A 263 13.30 -6.12 -13.07
N GLY A 264 13.80 -5.42 -12.08
CA GLY A 264 14.17 -4.01 -12.11
C GLY A 264 15.42 -3.79 -11.28
N THR A 265 15.54 -2.67 -10.58
CA THR A 265 16.59 -2.44 -9.57
C THR A 265 16.56 -3.53 -8.50
N GLY A 266 15.35 -3.97 -8.10
CA GLY A 266 15.10 -5.19 -7.33
C GLY A 266 14.40 -6.26 -8.17
N CYS A 267 14.45 -7.51 -7.70
CA CYS A 267 13.65 -8.62 -8.22
C CYS A 267 12.59 -9.02 -7.22
N PHE A 268 11.34 -9.11 -7.69
CA PHE A 268 10.20 -9.50 -6.86
C PHE A 268 9.42 -10.62 -7.54
N MET A 269 9.44 -11.79 -6.90
CA MET A 269 8.71 -12.96 -7.35
C MET A 269 7.48 -13.17 -6.47
N ILE A 270 6.32 -13.42 -7.06
CA ILE A 270 5.11 -13.83 -6.34
C ILE A 270 4.55 -15.10 -6.99
N LEU A 271 4.39 -16.14 -6.18
CA LEU A 271 3.83 -17.43 -6.54
C LEU A 271 2.45 -17.58 -5.89
N ASN A 272 1.41 -17.73 -6.69
CA ASN A 272 0.04 -18.02 -6.22
C ASN A 272 -0.01 -19.42 -5.57
N THR A 273 -0.44 -19.52 -4.31
CA THR A 273 -0.55 -20.76 -3.53
C THR A 273 -2.00 -21.20 -3.29
N GLY A 274 -2.95 -20.57 -4.00
CA GLY A 274 -4.38 -20.85 -3.84
C GLY A 274 -4.89 -20.40 -2.46
N ASN A 275 -5.73 -21.20 -1.85
CA ASN A 275 -6.33 -20.89 -0.54
C ASN A 275 -5.49 -21.35 0.67
N LYS A 276 -4.21 -21.66 0.47
CA LYS A 276 -3.32 -22.18 1.50
C LYS A 276 -2.20 -21.19 1.83
N PRO A 277 -2.13 -20.67 3.06
CA PRO A 277 -1.00 -19.87 3.54
C PRO A 277 0.21 -20.79 3.82
N LEU A 278 1.01 -21.06 2.79
CA LEU A 278 2.18 -21.96 2.90
C LEU A 278 3.31 -21.26 3.65
N THR A 279 3.93 -21.96 4.62
CA THR A 279 5.15 -21.49 5.29
C THR A 279 6.37 -22.00 4.54
N SER A 280 7.25 -21.09 4.15
CA SER A 280 8.52 -21.44 3.48
C SER A 280 9.62 -21.76 4.49
N ASN A 281 10.40 -22.82 4.22
CA ASN A 281 11.65 -23.14 4.95
C ASN A 281 12.88 -22.41 4.36
N HIS A 282 12.68 -21.54 3.36
CA HIS A 282 13.74 -20.86 2.60
C HIS A 282 13.60 -19.33 2.66
N ALA A 283 13.07 -18.80 3.76
CA ALA A 283 12.89 -17.38 4.02
C ALA A 283 11.99 -16.63 3.00
N LEU A 284 11.17 -17.34 2.20
CA LEU A 284 10.11 -16.69 1.45
C LEU A 284 9.01 -16.24 2.41
N LEU A 285 8.39 -15.11 2.07
CA LEU A 285 7.28 -14.53 2.83
C LEU A 285 5.96 -15.17 2.38
N THR A 286 5.05 -15.36 3.33
CA THR A 286 3.65 -15.67 3.02
C THR A 286 2.85 -14.37 3.03
N THR A 287 2.05 -14.15 2.00
CA THR A 287 1.27 -12.91 1.89
C THR A 287 -0.11 -13.19 1.26
N VAL A 288 -0.98 -12.19 1.28
CA VAL A 288 -2.24 -12.23 0.55
C VAL A 288 -1.96 -11.83 -0.91
N ALA A 289 -2.35 -12.67 -1.86
CA ALA A 289 -2.29 -12.38 -3.29
C ALA A 289 -3.42 -11.44 -3.71
N TYR A 290 -4.62 -11.74 -3.25
CA TYR A 290 -5.83 -10.90 -3.35
C TYR A 290 -6.93 -11.48 -2.45
N ARG A 291 -7.92 -10.64 -2.11
CA ARG A 291 -9.18 -11.08 -1.49
C ARG A 291 -10.34 -10.57 -2.31
N LEU A 292 -11.22 -11.47 -2.73
CA LEU A 292 -12.38 -11.17 -3.58
C LEU A 292 -13.62 -11.87 -3.02
N LYS A 293 -14.69 -11.12 -2.78
CA LYS A 293 -15.95 -11.63 -2.21
C LYS A 293 -15.76 -12.41 -0.92
N GLY A 294 -14.81 -11.94 -0.08
CA GLY A 294 -14.43 -12.56 1.17
C GLY A 294 -13.52 -13.80 1.03
N GLU A 295 -13.25 -14.27 -0.18
CA GLU A 295 -12.35 -15.42 -0.44
C GLU A 295 -10.92 -14.94 -0.60
N VAL A 296 -10.01 -15.53 0.19
CA VAL A 296 -8.59 -15.18 0.21
C VAL A 296 -7.78 -16.11 -0.67
N THR A 297 -6.99 -15.55 -1.56
CA THR A 297 -5.91 -16.24 -2.26
C THR A 297 -4.59 -15.80 -1.67
N TYR A 298 -3.72 -16.78 -1.31
CA TYR A 298 -2.41 -16.54 -0.74
C TYR A 298 -1.30 -16.64 -1.78
N ALA A 299 -0.13 -16.14 -1.42
CA ALA A 299 1.07 -16.25 -2.23
C ALA A 299 2.33 -16.43 -1.37
N LEU A 300 3.35 -17.02 -1.98
CA LEU A 300 4.73 -16.92 -1.52
C LEU A 300 5.44 -15.79 -2.27
N GLU A 301 6.16 -14.96 -1.53
CA GLU A 301 6.92 -13.84 -2.09
C GLU A 301 8.41 -13.98 -1.78
N GLY A 302 9.25 -13.80 -2.80
CA GLY A 302 10.68 -13.64 -2.69
C GLY A 302 11.11 -12.27 -3.21
N SER A 303 11.97 -11.59 -2.43
CA SER A 303 12.47 -10.25 -2.77
C SER A 303 13.99 -10.22 -2.75
N ILE A 304 14.60 -9.63 -3.77
CA ILE A 304 16.02 -9.28 -3.83
C ILE A 304 16.08 -7.79 -4.12
N PHE A 305 16.51 -6.98 -3.14
CA PHE A 305 16.47 -5.52 -3.23
C PHE A 305 17.52 -4.93 -4.18
N VAL A 306 18.62 -5.65 -4.39
CA VAL A 306 19.69 -5.26 -5.35
C VAL A 306 19.96 -6.46 -6.25
N ALA A 307 19.46 -6.42 -7.47
CA ALA A 307 19.51 -7.55 -8.41
C ALA A 307 20.63 -7.44 -9.46
N GLY A 308 21.58 -6.50 -9.31
CA GLY A 308 22.70 -6.35 -10.23
C GLY A 308 22.33 -5.76 -11.60
N ALA A 309 21.14 -5.18 -11.74
CA ALA A 309 20.75 -4.38 -12.91
C ALA A 309 21.15 -2.89 -12.73
N ALA A 310 22.05 -2.61 -11.79
CA ALA A 310 22.64 -1.30 -11.55
C ALA A 310 24.04 -1.21 -12.18
#